data_a76055056602d68d266183f7765b6985
#
_entry.id   a76055056602d68d266183f7765b6985
#
_cell.length_a   1.000
_cell.length_b   1.000
_cell.length_c   1.000
_cell.angle_alpha   90.00
_cell.angle_beta   90.00
_cell.angle_gamma   90.00
#
_symmetry.space_group_name_H-M   'P 1'
#
loop_
_entity.id
_entity.type
_entity.pdbx_description
1 polymer ?
#
loop_
_entity_poly.entity_id
_entity_poly.type
_entity_poly.pdbx_seq_one_letter_code
_entity_poly.pdbx_strand_id
1 'polypeptide(L)'
;MYFSKETLATNSRLGGHWDELWANRNMWNLQNDSIIAANRAIMTPDMLACNAVGGFSRDFWAEIDRQVLQLRDQEIGMEIVNDLIGVQTVLPVGKTAKLYNVVGDIADDVSVSIDGQAPFSFDHTDYASDGDPIPVFTAGYGVNWRHAAGLNSVGIDLVLDSQMAKMRKFNQKRVNYYLNGDSKIQVQSYPAQGIKNHRNTKKINLGSGSGGANIDLTTADMTALFAFFGKGAFGTTARTNKVAAYDVMWVSPEIWANLAQPYVVNGVVSGTVLQAVLPFAPVKEIRMSFALTGNEFIAYVRRRDVISPLVGMAVGVVPLPRPLPNVNYNFQIMSAEGLQITADDQGLSGVVYGANLA
;
A
#
# COMPACT_ATOMS: atom_id res chain seq x y z
N MET A 1 -16.54 -34.55 -0.16
CA MET A 1 -17.16 -34.75 1.17
C MET A 1 -18.66 -34.88 0.93
N TYR A 2 -19.27 -36.00 1.30
CA TYR A 2 -20.72 -36.18 1.15
C TYR A 2 -21.40 -35.53 2.35
N PHE A 3 -22.36 -34.66 2.12
CA PHE A 3 -23.18 -34.13 3.21
C PHE A 3 -24.05 -35.28 3.76
N SER A 4 -23.76 -35.70 4.97
CA SER A 4 -24.66 -36.59 5.72
C SER A 4 -25.61 -35.76 6.55
N LYS A 5 -26.75 -36.37 6.91
CA LYS A 5 -27.75 -35.73 7.78
C LYS A 5 -27.15 -35.27 9.09
N GLU A 6 -26.11 -35.98 9.57
CA GLU A 6 -25.40 -35.66 10.82
C GLU A 6 -24.49 -34.44 10.66
N THR A 7 -23.83 -34.31 9.49
CA THR A 7 -22.98 -33.15 9.19
C THR A 7 -23.78 -31.84 9.06
N LEU A 8 -25.04 -31.96 8.64
CA LEU A 8 -25.97 -30.84 8.51
C LEU A 8 -26.67 -30.52 9.82
N ALA A 9 -26.87 -31.49 10.70
CA ALA A 9 -27.40 -31.26 12.05
C ALA A 9 -26.45 -30.39 12.91
N THR A 10 -25.15 -30.43 12.63
CA THR A 10 -24.15 -29.56 13.30
C THR A 10 -24.12 -28.14 12.72
N ASN A 11 -24.73 -27.91 11.54
CA ASN A 11 -24.81 -26.59 10.94
C ASN A 11 -26.25 -26.09 10.92
N SER A 12 -26.62 -25.32 11.94
CA SER A 12 -27.99 -24.84 12.16
C SER A 12 -28.56 -23.99 10.99
N ARG A 13 -27.73 -23.44 10.13
CA ARG A 13 -28.16 -22.67 8.94
C ARG A 13 -28.62 -23.57 7.80
N LEU A 14 -28.10 -24.77 7.67
CA LEU A 14 -28.43 -25.70 6.57
C LEU A 14 -29.55 -26.68 6.93
N GLY A 15 -29.83 -26.85 8.21
CA GLY A 15 -30.82 -27.82 8.69
C GLY A 15 -32.24 -27.59 8.17
N GLY A 16 -32.63 -26.31 7.94
CA GLY A 16 -33.97 -25.97 7.40
C GLY A 16 -34.16 -26.20 5.91
N HIS A 17 -33.07 -26.36 5.14
CA HIS A 17 -33.12 -26.54 3.66
C HIS A 17 -32.71 -27.96 3.23
N TRP A 18 -32.61 -28.89 4.18
CA TRP A 18 -32.11 -30.25 3.92
C TRP A 18 -32.91 -30.98 2.84
N ASP A 19 -34.22 -30.95 2.93
CA ASP A 19 -35.07 -31.73 2.01
C ASP A 19 -35.01 -31.15 0.60
N GLU A 20 -34.92 -29.86 0.46
CA GLU A 20 -34.76 -29.17 -0.83
C GLU A 20 -33.39 -29.44 -1.46
N LEU A 21 -32.31 -29.36 -0.68
CA LEU A 21 -30.96 -29.67 -1.14
C LEU A 21 -30.82 -31.16 -1.53
N TRP A 22 -31.47 -32.05 -0.78
CA TRP A 22 -31.47 -33.47 -1.06
C TRP A 22 -32.28 -33.83 -2.31
N ALA A 23 -33.44 -33.23 -2.50
CA ALA A 23 -34.26 -33.37 -3.70
C ALA A 23 -33.52 -32.87 -4.95
N ASN A 24 -32.90 -31.74 -4.88
CA ASN A 24 -32.09 -31.18 -5.97
C ASN A 24 -30.91 -32.08 -6.30
N ARG A 25 -30.19 -32.60 -5.30
CA ARG A 25 -29.09 -33.55 -5.49
C ARG A 25 -29.56 -34.82 -6.18
N ASN A 26 -30.67 -35.39 -5.76
CA ASN A 26 -31.20 -36.63 -6.36
C ASN A 26 -31.63 -36.38 -7.79
N MET A 27 -32.25 -35.26 -8.12
CA MET A 27 -32.62 -34.91 -9.48
C MET A 27 -31.40 -34.78 -10.39
N TRP A 28 -30.33 -34.18 -9.94
CA TRP A 28 -29.07 -34.04 -10.65
C TRP A 28 -28.35 -35.39 -10.85
N ASN A 29 -28.34 -36.26 -9.85
CA ASN A 29 -27.77 -37.60 -9.98
C ASN A 29 -28.53 -38.39 -11.02
N LEU A 30 -29.88 -38.33 -11.01
CA LEU A 30 -30.69 -39.00 -12.02
C LEU A 30 -30.46 -38.48 -13.45
N GLN A 31 -30.28 -37.17 -13.61
CA GLN A 31 -29.92 -36.56 -14.90
C GLN A 31 -28.53 -36.97 -15.34
N ASN A 32 -27.52 -36.93 -14.47
CA ASN A 32 -26.16 -37.39 -14.80
C ASN A 32 -26.13 -38.87 -15.13
N ASP A 33 -26.83 -39.71 -14.39
CA ASP A 33 -26.89 -41.15 -14.66
C ASP A 33 -27.56 -41.44 -16.00
N SER A 34 -28.61 -40.69 -16.36
CA SER A 34 -29.26 -40.80 -17.66
C SER A 34 -28.37 -40.37 -18.84
N ILE A 35 -27.61 -39.27 -18.64
CA ILE A 35 -26.63 -38.79 -19.63
C ILE A 35 -25.46 -39.77 -19.78
N ILE A 36 -24.94 -40.28 -18.65
CA ILE A 36 -23.86 -41.27 -18.65
C ILE A 36 -24.35 -42.57 -19.32
N ALA A 37 -25.58 -43.03 -19.06
CA ALA A 37 -26.16 -44.21 -19.70
C ALA A 37 -26.33 -44.02 -21.21
N ALA A 38 -26.83 -42.86 -21.63
CA ALA A 38 -26.97 -42.51 -23.04
C ALA A 38 -25.60 -42.43 -23.75
N ASN A 39 -24.61 -41.81 -23.10
CA ASN A 39 -23.27 -41.71 -23.63
C ASN A 39 -22.54 -43.07 -23.70
N ARG A 40 -22.73 -43.94 -22.72
CA ARG A 40 -22.20 -45.33 -22.75
C ARG A 40 -22.75 -46.18 -23.90
N ALA A 41 -23.98 -45.89 -24.33
CA ALA A 41 -24.56 -46.60 -25.47
C ALA A 41 -23.99 -46.15 -26.82
N ILE A 42 -23.41 -44.94 -26.90
CA ILE A 42 -23.00 -44.32 -28.17
C ILE A 42 -21.47 -44.17 -28.26
N MET A 43 -20.77 -44.04 -27.14
CA MET A 43 -19.34 -43.68 -27.08
C MET A 43 -18.47 -44.78 -26.52
N THR A 44 -17.22 -44.87 -27.01
CA THR A 44 -16.20 -45.73 -26.43
C THR A 44 -15.79 -45.23 -25.03
N PRO A 45 -15.20 -46.10 -24.15
CA PRO A 45 -14.75 -45.70 -22.81
C PRO A 45 -13.82 -44.50 -22.82
N ASP A 46 -12.93 -44.37 -23.81
CA ASP A 46 -12.01 -43.22 -23.93
C ASP A 46 -12.73 -41.93 -24.31
N MET A 47 -13.76 -42.02 -25.17
CA MET A 47 -14.58 -40.86 -25.50
C MET A 47 -15.47 -40.42 -24.32
N LEU A 48 -15.91 -41.34 -23.49
CA LEU A 48 -16.62 -41.08 -22.24
C LEU A 48 -15.71 -40.37 -21.21
N ALA A 49 -14.44 -40.80 -21.14
CA ALA A 49 -13.46 -40.12 -20.26
C ALA A 49 -13.18 -38.69 -20.72
N CYS A 50 -13.12 -38.46 -22.04
CA CYS A 50 -12.96 -37.12 -22.59
C CYS A 50 -14.24 -36.24 -22.47
N ASN A 51 -15.42 -36.87 -22.53
CA ASN A 51 -16.71 -36.23 -22.37
C ASN A 51 -17.27 -36.23 -20.93
N ALA A 52 -16.54 -36.83 -19.99
CA ALA A 52 -16.76 -36.53 -18.59
C ALA A 52 -16.44 -35.05 -18.38
N VAL A 53 -17.34 -34.20 -18.87
CA VAL A 53 -17.43 -32.79 -18.47
C VAL A 53 -17.33 -32.85 -17.00
N GLY A 54 -16.20 -32.37 -16.47
CA GLY A 54 -15.90 -32.46 -15.10
C GLY A 54 -17.14 -32.08 -14.33
N GLY A 55 -17.65 -33.04 -13.55
CA GLY A 55 -18.86 -32.84 -12.80
C GLY A 55 -18.68 -31.50 -12.12
N PHE A 56 -19.69 -30.71 -12.09
CA PHE A 56 -19.68 -29.47 -11.34
C PHE A 56 -18.93 -29.73 -10.05
N SER A 57 -17.96 -28.89 -9.72
CA SER A 57 -17.10 -29.11 -8.57
C SER A 57 -17.96 -29.39 -7.36
N ARG A 58 -17.47 -30.19 -6.42
CA ARG A 58 -18.18 -30.53 -5.18
C ARG A 58 -18.78 -29.32 -4.48
N ASP A 59 -18.24 -28.15 -4.75
CA ASP A 59 -18.63 -26.86 -4.22
C ASP A 59 -19.96 -26.32 -4.80
N PHE A 60 -20.48 -26.95 -5.87
CA PHE A 60 -21.79 -26.60 -6.42
C PHE A 60 -22.95 -26.94 -5.47
N TRP A 61 -22.77 -27.92 -4.60
CA TRP A 61 -23.76 -28.34 -3.61
C TRP A 61 -23.54 -27.75 -2.22
N ALA A 62 -22.44 -27.04 -2.03
CA ALA A 62 -22.24 -26.23 -0.85
C ALA A 62 -22.99 -24.91 -1.06
N GLU A 63 -23.70 -24.45 -0.02
CA GLU A 63 -24.13 -23.07 0.04
C GLU A 63 -22.86 -22.21 -0.01
N ILE A 64 -22.57 -21.64 -1.17
CA ILE A 64 -21.46 -20.74 -1.31
C ILE A 64 -21.89 -19.46 -0.60
N ASP A 65 -21.34 -19.24 0.57
CA ASP A 65 -21.50 -17.97 1.25
C ASP A 65 -21.02 -16.90 0.25
N ARG A 66 -21.92 -16.00 -0.15
CA ARG A 66 -21.63 -14.90 -1.07
C ARG A 66 -20.62 -13.91 -0.48
N GLN A 67 -20.28 -14.06 0.80
CA GLN A 67 -19.23 -13.30 1.44
C GLN A 67 -17.88 -13.87 1.01
N VAL A 68 -17.24 -13.19 0.09
CA VAL A 68 -15.82 -13.41 -0.18
C VAL A 68 -15.06 -13.08 1.10
N LEU A 69 -14.51 -14.09 1.76
CA LEU A 69 -13.59 -13.89 2.86
C LEU A 69 -12.36 -13.13 2.32
N GLN A 70 -12.35 -11.85 2.53
CA GLN A 70 -11.19 -11.04 2.20
C GLN A 70 -10.15 -11.30 3.29
N LEU A 71 -9.00 -11.81 2.89
CA LEU A 71 -7.84 -11.86 3.78
C LEU A 71 -7.51 -10.44 4.22
N ARG A 72 -7.33 -10.22 5.52
CA ARG A 72 -7.00 -8.90 6.09
C ARG A 72 -5.69 -8.32 5.57
N ASP A 73 -4.82 -9.16 5.02
CA ASP A 73 -3.53 -8.78 4.45
C ASP A 73 -3.60 -8.02 3.13
N GLN A 74 -4.78 -7.80 2.56
CA GLN A 74 -4.89 -7.43 1.16
C GLN A 74 -4.65 -5.96 0.88
N GLU A 75 -4.69 -5.13 1.90
CA GLU A 75 -4.52 -3.68 1.78
C GLU A 75 -3.39 -3.14 2.65
N ILE A 76 -2.37 -3.99 2.89
CA ILE A 76 -1.19 -3.61 3.67
C ILE A 76 -0.56 -2.34 3.09
N GLY A 77 -0.45 -1.29 3.90
CA GLY A 77 0.18 -0.03 3.54
C GLY A 77 -0.70 0.95 2.78
N MET A 78 -1.95 0.60 2.44
CA MET A 78 -2.88 1.55 1.81
C MET A 78 -3.22 2.72 2.73
N GLU A 79 -3.14 2.53 4.04
CA GLU A 79 -3.32 3.60 5.03
C GLU A 79 -2.32 4.75 4.83
N ILE A 80 -1.05 4.45 4.49
CA ILE A 80 -0.03 5.47 4.20
C ILE A 80 -0.37 6.19 2.89
N VAL A 81 -0.75 5.46 1.85
CA VAL A 81 -1.14 6.05 0.57
C VAL A 81 -2.38 6.92 0.71
N ASN A 82 -3.39 6.46 1.45
CA ASN A 82 -4.62 7.22 1.70
C ASN A 82 -4.35 8.51 2.50
N ASP A 83 -3.44 8.46 3.45
CA ASP A 83 -3.01 9.64 4.20
C ASP A 83 -2.36 10.69 3.28
N LEU A 84 -1.52 10.23 2.35
CA LEU A 84 -0.84 11.09 1.39
C LEU A 84 -1.77 11.65 0.30
N ILE A 85 -2.85 10.95 -0.07
CA ILE A 85 -3.83 11.44 -1.05
C ILE A 85 -4.40 12.81 -0.66
N GLY A 86 -4.51 13.10 0.63
CA GLY A 86 -4.95 14.40 1.13
C GLY A 86 -4.10 15.59 0.66
N VAL A 87 -2.83 15.36 0.34
CA VAL A 87 -1.87 16.37 -0.12
C VAL A 87 -1.45 16.19 -1.58
N GLN A 88 -2.19 15.41 -2.35
CA GLN A 88 -1.88 15.13 -3.75
C GLN A 88 -1.88 16.37 -4.65
N THR A 89 -1.08 16.30 -5.69
CA THR A 89 -1.06 17.27 -6.80
C THR A 89 -1.60 16.60 -8.06
N VAL A 90 -2.69 17.12 -8.59
CA VAL A 90 -3.27 16.61 -9.84
C VAL A 90 -2.60 17.29 -11.03
N LEU A 91 -2.21 16.50 -12.01
CA LEU A 91 -1.51 16.93 -13.20
C LEU A 91 -2.21 16.39 -14.47
N PRO A 92 -2.07 17.04 -15.62
CA PRO A 92 -2.54 16.47 -16.88
C PRO A 92 -1.85 15.14 -17.19
N VAL A 93 -2.61 14.15 -17.69
CA VAL A 93 -2.12 12.79 -18.04
C VAL A 93 -0.91 12.78 -18.97
N GLY A 94 -0.80 13.79 -19.84
CA GLY A 94 0.34 13.91 -20.79
C GLY A 94 1.66 14.35 -20.15
N LYS A 95 1.71 14.62 -18.85
CA LYS A 95 2.96 14.98 -18.16
C LYS A 95 3.63 13.73 -17.59
N THR A 96 4.89 13.53 -17.99
CA THR A 96 5.70 12.37 -17.58
C THR A 96 6.54 12.63 -16.33
N ALA A 97 6.76 13.90 -16.00
CA ALA A 97 7.49 14.34 -14.81
C ALA A 97 6.96 15.68 -14.34
N LYS A 98 7.12 15.97 -13.05
CA LYS A 98 6.90 17.29 -12.46
C LYS A 98 8.24 17.83 -11.99
N LEU A 99 8.61 18.99 -12.49
CA LEU A 99 9.78 19.74 -12.06
C LEU A 99 9.38 20.81 -11.04
N TYR A 100 10.28 21.11 -10.14
CA TYR A 100 10.18 22.26 -9.25
C TYR A 100 11.53 22.99 -9.22
N ASN A 101 11.47 24.30 -9.02
CA ASN A 101 12.65 25.12 -8.93
C ASN A 101 12.99 25.37 -7.46
N VAL A 102 14.25 25.22 -7.15
CA VAL A 102 14.82 25.59 -5.86
C VAL A 102 15.56 26.90 -6.06
N VAL A 103 15.29 27.85 -5.22
CA VAL A 103 15.96 29.15 -5.22
C VAL A 103 17.11 29.07 -4.21
N GLY A 104 18.33 29.28 -4.67
CA GLY A 104 19.50 29.38 -3.81
C GLY A 104 19.47 30.67 -2.99
N ASP A 105 20.11 30.62 -1.84
CA ASP A 105 20.27 31.80 -0.99
C ASP A 105 21.32 32.73 -1.57
N ILE A 106 21.19 34.03 -1.29
CA ILE A 106 22.17 35.02 -1.67
C ILE A 106 23.36 34.89 -0.72
N ALA A 107 24.58 34.78 -1.27
CA ALA A 107 25.79 34.53 -0.46
C ALA A 107 26.27 35.75 0.30
N ASP A 108 25.90 36.97 -0.15
CA ASP A 108 26.38 38.21 0.44
C ASP A 108 25.65 38.56 1.75
N ASP A 109 26.43 39.01 2.71
CA ASP A 109 25.94 39.44 3.98
C ASP A 109 25.44 40.92 3.91
N VAL A 110 24.48 41.24 4.78
CA VAL A 110 23.99 42.63 4.89
C VAL A 110 24.98 43.47 5.63
N SER A 111 25.55 44.47 4.94
CA SER A 111 26.46 45.41 5.57
C SER A 111 25.73 46.35 6.53
N VAL A 112 26.23 46.47 7.73
CA VAL A 112 25.70 47.39 8.75
C VAL A 112 26.74 48.46 9.06
N SER A 113 26.39 49.74 8.84
CA SER A 113 27.24 50.85 9.21
C SER A 113 26.40 52.00 9.76
N ILE A 114 27.02 52.90 10.55
CA ILE A 114 26.32 54.02 11.16
C ILE A 114 26.01 55.12 10.13
N ASP A 115 26.87 55.28 9.14
CA ASP A 115 26.83 56.34 8.12
C ASP A 115 26.40 55.86 6.72
N GLY A 116 26.12 54.57 6.58
CA GLY A 116 25.70 53.96 5.29
C GLY A 116 26.82 53.84 4.25
N GLN A 117 28.07 54.07 4.61
CA GLN A 117 29.21 54.01 3.71
C GLN A 117 29.93 52.66 3.70
N ALA A 118 29.30 51.60 4.25
CA ALA A 118 29.84 50.25 4.12
C ALA A 118 29.86 49.83 2.64
N PRO A 119 30.90 49.11 2.19
CA PRO A 119 30.90 48.57 0.85
C PRO A 119 29.75 47.59 0.70
N PHE A 120 29.04 47.66 -0.41
CA PHE A 120 27.98 46.71 -0.75
C PHE A 120 28.36 45.96 -2.02
N SER A 121 27.98 44.69 -2.07
CA SER A 121 28.11 43.85 -3.23
C SER A 121 26.72 43.54 -3.82
N PHE A 122 26.71 43.22 -5.09
CA PHE A 122 25.49 42.77 -5.79
C PHE A 122 25.65 41.30 -6.07
N ASP A 123 24.82 40.49 -5.46
CA ASP A 123 24.74 39.06 -5.70
C ASP A 123 23.42 38.70 -6.39
N HIS A 124 23.39 37.53 -7.04
CA HIS A 124 22.24 37.02 -7.75
C HIS A 124 21.81 35.71 -7.16
N THR A 125 20.50 35.51 -7.08
CA THR A 125 19.94 34.21 -6.71
C THR A 125 20.14 33.21 -7.84
N ASP A 126 20.71 32.05 -7.51
CA ASP A 126 20.80 30.92 -8.41
C ASP A 126 19.54 30.06 -8.35
N TYR A 127 19.13 29.53 -9.50
CA TYR A 127 18.00 28.64 -9.64
C TYR A 127 18.46 27.24 -10.02
N ALA A 128 18.20 26.29 -9.16
CA ALA A 128 18.32 24.88 -9.49
C ALA A 128 16.94 24.28 -9.77
N SER A 129 16.88 23.27 -10.63
CA SER A 129 15.64 22.54 -10.87
C SER A 129 15.81 21.08 -10.52
N ASP A 130 14.82 20.52 -9.84
CA ASP A 130 14.73 19.11 -9.54
C ASP A 130 13.36 18.57 -9.91
N GLY A 131 13.20 17.26 -10.05
CA GLY A 131 11.94 16.70 -10.53
C GLY A 131 11.76 15.23 -10.25
N ASP A 132 10.52 14.81 -10.34
CA ASP A 132 10.13 13.44 -10.08
C ASP A 132 9.21 12.91 -11.18
N PRO A 133 9.40 11.65 -11.63
CA PRO A 133 8.64 11.05 -12.72
C PRO A 133 7.26 10.60 -12.27
N ILE A 134 6.35 10.51 -13.26
CA ILE A 134 4.98 10.05 -13.09
C ILE A 134 4.79 8.78 -13.92
N PRO A 135 5.10 7.60 -13.39
CA PRO A 135 4.89 6.34 -14.11
C PRO A 135 3.42 6.01 -14.27
N VAL A 136 3.12 5.22 -15.30
CA VAL A 136 1.81 4.67 -15.54
C VAL A 136 1.79 3.22 -15.05
N PHE A 137 0.85 2.91 -14.17
CA PHE A 137 0.58 1.55 -13.72
C PHE A 137 -0.49 0.95 -14.61
N THR A 138 -0.26 -0.26 -15.10
CA THR A 138 -1.22 -0.99 -15.91
C THR A 138 -1.32 -2.43 -15.44
N ALA A 139 -2.53 -2.95 -15.36
CA ALA A 139 -2.78 -4.35 -15.05
C ALA A 139 -4.00 -4.84 -15.80
N GLY A 140 -3.86 -5.93 -16.54
CA GLY A 140 -4.97 -6.56 -17.24
C GLY A 140 -5.55 -7.73 -16.45
N TYR A 141 -6.86 -7.95 -16.59
CA TYR A 141 -7.51 -9.18 -16.21
C TYR A 141 -8.53 -9.57 -17.28
N GLY A 142 -8.72 -10.86 -17.46
CA GLY A 142 -9.65 -11.38 -18.44
C GLY A 142 -10.49 -12.50 -17.85
N VAL A 143 -11.72 -12.56 -18.30
CA VAL A 143 -12.69 -13.59 -17.89
C VAL A 143 -13.17 -14.30 -19.13
N ASN A 144 -13.13 -15.64 -19.10
CA ASN A 144 -13.65 -16.45 -20.20
C ASN A 144 -15.15 -16.22 -20.32
N TRP A 145 -15.62 -15.90 -21.53
CA TRP A 145 -17.00 -15.57 -21.81
C TRP A 145 -17.98 -16.69 -21.44
N ARG A 146 -17.55 -17.96 -21.65
CA ARG A 146 -18.37 -19.13 -21.39
C ARG A 146 -18.48 -19.43 -19.89
N HIS A 147 -17.37 -19.28 -19.15
CA HIS A 147 -17.36 -19.42 -17.70
C HIS A 147 -18.19 -18.32 -17.03
N ALA A 148 -18.09 -17.08 -17.52
CA ALA A 148 -18.90 -15.97 -17.02
C ALA A 148 -20.39 -16.25 -17.18
N ALA A 149 -20.81 -16.75 -18.34
CA ALA A 149 -22.21 -17.10 -18.58
C ALA A 149 -22.70 -18.25 -17.68
N GLY A 150 -21.84 -19.27 -17.48
CA GLY A 150 -22.16 -20.41 -16.61
C GLY A 150 -22.29 -20.03 -15.14
N LEU A 151 -21.36 -19.24 -14.61
CA LEU A 151 -21.37 -18.83 -13.22
C LEU A 151 -22.44 -17.77 -12.91
N ASN A 152 -22.75 -16.92 -13.89
CA ASN A 152 -23.84 -15.94 -13.74
C ASN A 152 -25.19 -16.62 -13.58
N SER A 153 -25.39 -17.81 -14.18
CA SER A 153 -26.62 -18.60 -13.99
C SER A 153 -26.79 -19.11 -12.54
N VAL A 154 -25.69 -19.16 -11.77
CA VAL A 154 -25.68 -19.61 -10.36
C VAL A 154 -25.62 -18.39 -9.40
N GLY A 155 -25.61 -17.18 -9.95
CA GLY A 155 -25.57 -15.94 -9.15
C GLY A 155 -24.16 -15.55 -8.69
N ILE A 156 -23.12 -16.08 -9.31
CA ILE A 156 -21.70 -15.71 -9.04
C ILE A 156 -21.23 -14.78 -10.15
N ASP A 157 -20.79 -13.57 -9.77
CA ASP A 157 -20.18 -12.62 -10.70
C ASP A 157 -18.65 -12.78 -10.76
N LEU A 158 -18.21 -13.64 -11.69
CA LEU A 158 -16.78 -13.89 -11.92
C LEU A 158 -16.02 -12.65 -12.37
N VAL A 159 -16.70 -11.70 -13.03
CA VAL A 159 -16.06 -10.45 -13.48
C VAL A 159 -15.70 -9.58 -12.29
N LEU A 160 -16.64 -9.44 -11.34
CA LEU A 160 -16.43 -8.66 -10.12
C LEU A 160 -15.34 -9.26 -9.25
N ASP A 161 -15.36 -10.57 -9.04
CA ASP A 161 -14.35 -11.26 -8.22
C ASP A 161 -12.95 -11.15 -8.82
N SER A 162 -12.84 -11.31 -10.15
CA SER A 162 -11.58 -11.14 -10.87
C SER A 162 -11.06 -9.71 -10.82
N GLN A 163 -11.96 -8.73 -10.89
CA GLN A 163 -11.64 -7.31 -10.72
C GLN A 163 -11.09 -7.04 -9.31
N MET A 164 -11.78 -7.51 -8.28
CA MET A 164 -11.36 -7.32 -6.89
C MET A 164 -10.00 -7.96 -6.62
N ALA A 165 -9.79 -9.19 -7.06
CA ALA A 165 -8.52 -9.89 -6.90
C ALA A 165 -7.37 -9.17 -7.62
N LYS A 166 -7.62 -8.63 -8.83
CA LYS A 166 -6.60 -7.90 -9.57
C LYS A 166 -6.34 -6.51 -8.99
N MET A 167 -7.38 -5.83 -8.50
CA MET A 167 -7.27 -4.53 -7.83
C MET A 167 -6.37 -4.62 -6.59
N ARG A 168 -6.47 -5.69 -5.81
CA ARG A 168 -5.58 -5.92 -4.66
C ARG A 168 -4.11 -5.97 -5.07
N LYS A 169 -3.79 -6.74 -6.11
CA LYS A 169 -2.41 -6.81 -6.64
C LYS A 169 -1.94 -5.47 -7.18
N PHE A 170 -2.84 -4.72 -7.79
CA PHE A 170 -2.58 -3.38 -8.26
C PHE A 170 -2.26 -2.43 -7.09
N ASN A 171 -3.06 -2.44 -6.03
CA ASN A 171 -2.84 -1.65 -4.82
C ASN A 171 -1.54 -2.04 -4.10
N GLN A 172 -1.22 -3.33 -4.00
CA GLN A 172 0.07 -3.79 -3.46
C GLN A 172 1.26 -3.22 -4.25
N LYS A 173 1.17 -3.19 -5.59
CA LYS A 173 2.23 -2.60 -6.42
C LYS A 173 2.34 -1.09 -6.23
N ARG A 174 1.21 -0.38 -6.08
CA ARG A 174 1.19 1.05 -5.77
C ARG A 174 1.86 1.34 -4.43
N VAL A 175 1.46 0.63 -3.37
CA VAL A 175 2.08 0.79 -2.03
C VAL A 175 3.58 0.55 -2.10
N ASN A 176 4.00 -0.53 -2.76
CA ASN A 176 5.43 -0.82 -2.92
C ASN A 176 6.16 0.30 -3.68
N TYR A 177 5.53 0.89 -4.69
CA TYR A 177 6.10 2.03 -5.41
C TYR A 177 6.22 3.27 -4.52
N TYR A 178 5.19 3.63 -3.76
CA TYR A 178 5.26 4.77 -2.84
C TYR A 178 6.33 4.59 -1.77
N LEU A 179 6.55 3.37 -1.30
CA LEU A 179 7.57 3.08 -0.28
C LEU A 179 8.98 2.96 -0.87
N ASN A 180 9.15 2.15 -1.91
CA ASN A 180 10.47 1.75 -2.42
C ASN A 180 10.83 2.36 -3.79
N GLY A 181 9.85 2.89 -4.53
CA GLY A 181 10.05 3.33 -5.90
C GLY A 181 10.25 2.16 -6.88
N ASP A 182 10.72 2.49 -8.08
CA ASP A 182 11.14 1.52 -9.09
C ASP A 182 12.39 2.03 -9.82
N SER A 183 13.54 1.42 -9.54
CA SER A 183 14.83 1.82 -10.08
C SER A 183 14.95 1.67 -11.60
N LYS A 184 14.03 0.95 -12.24
CA LYS A 184 14.02 0.77 -13.71
C LYS A 184 13.38 1.94 -14.45
N ILE A 185 12.66 2.79 -13.72
CA ILE A 185 11.95 3.92 -14.29
C ILE A 185 12.77 5.18 -14.04
N GLN A 186 13.17 5.81 -15.12
CA GLN A 186 13.87 7.09 -15.09
C GLN A 186 13.35 7.95 -16.24
N VAL A 187 13.01 9.19 -15.96
CA VAL A 187 12.60 10.19 -16.95
C VAL A 187 13.67 11.28 -16.95
N GLN A 188 14.34 11.44 -18.08
CA GLN A 188 15.53 12.29 -18.17
C GLN A 188 16.60 11.83 -17.15
N SER A 189 16.95 12.67 -16.20
CA SER A 189 17.90 12.35 -15.11
C SER A 189 17.21 11.99 -13.80
N TYR A 190 15.87 11.96 -13.75
CA TYR A 190 15.11 11.80 -12.52
C TYR A 190 14.63 10.36 -12.35
N PRO A 191 15.16 9.61 -11.37
CA PRO A 191 14.72 8.24 -11.07
C PRO A 191 13.40 8.24 -10.30
N ALA A 192 12.60 7.20 -10.52
CA ALA A 192 11.38 6.96 -9.77
C ALA A 192 11.70 6.38 -8.38
N GLN A 193 11.75 7.22 -7.37
CA GLN A 193 12.11 6.87 -6.01
C GLN A 193 10.88 6.87 -5.09
N GLY A 194 10.86 5.97 -4.10
CA GLY A 194 9.85 5.94 -3.05
C GLY A 194 10.34 6.62 -1.77
N ILE A 195 9.48 6.74 -0.77
CA ILE A 195 9.77 7.44 0.49
C ILE A 195 11.06 6.94 1.14
N LYS A 196 11.29 5.62 1.15
CA LYS A 196 12.49 5.01 1.76
C LYS A 196 13.80 5.34 1.03
N ASN A 197 13.72 5.50 -0.29
CA ASN A 197 14.90 5.63 -1.15
C ASN A 197 15.06 7.00 -1.79
N HIS A 198 14.12 7.91 -1.57
CA HIS A 198 14.16 9.23 -2.20
C HIS A 198 15.42 10.00 -1.79
N ARG A 199 16.02 10.72 -2.76
CA ARG A 199 17.22 11.54 -2.54
C ARG A 199 17.04 12.60 -1.47
N ASN A 200 15.82 13.16 -1.37
CA ASN A 200 15.47 14.20 -0.42
C ASN A 200 14.94 13.64 0.91
N THR A 201 14.80 12.33 1.07
CA THR A 201 14.42 11.72 2.35
C THR A 201 15.64 11.69 3.29
N LYS A 202 15.48 12.24 4.48
CA LYS A 202 16.50 12.15 5.52
C LYS A 202 16.50 10.76 6.14
N LYS A 203 17.64 10.10 6.08
CA LYS A 203 17.80 8.73 6.58
C LYS A 203 18.45 8.76 7.97
N ILE A 204 17.85 8.03 8.91
CA ILE A 204 18.41 7.78 10.23
C ILE A 204 18.83 6.33 10.31
N ASN A 205 20.12 6.09 10.50
CA ASN A 205 20.60 4.74 10.74
C ASN A 205 20.35 4.35 12.19
N LEU A 206 19.53 3.33 12.42
CA LEU A 206 19.24 2.79 13.75
C LEU A 206 20.23 1.70 14.17
N GLY A 207 20.96 1.14 13.19
CA GLY A 207 21.94 0.09 13.44
C GLY A 207 23.18 0.57 14.17
N SER A 208 24.09 -0.38 14.48
CA SER A 208 25.37 -0.14 15.14
C SER A 208 26.49 0.33 14.21
N GLY A 209 26.23 0.51 12.92
CA GLY A 209 27.20 0.98 11.93
C GLY A 209 27.68 2.41 12.21
N SER A 210 28.70 2.85 11.44
CA SER A 210 29.28 4.19 11.58
C SER A 210 28.21 5.28 11.43
N GLY A 211 28.10 6.15 12.44
CA GLY A 211 27.07 7.18 12.48
C GLY A 211 25.67 6.69 12.85
N GLY A 212 25.50 5.43 13.19
CA GLY A 212 24.22 4.87 13.63
C GLY A 212 23.86 5.26 15.07
N ALA A 213 22.56 5.31 15.34
CA ALA A 213 22.05 5.58 16.68
C ALA A 213 22.20 4.40 17.64
N ASN A 214 22.52 3.23 17.12
CA ASN A 214 22.65 1.96 17.86
C ASN A 214 21.48 1.71 18.81
N ILE A 215 20.27 1.83 18.27
CA ILE A 215 19.04 1.62 19.03
C ILE A 215 18.09 0.70 18.26
N ASP A 216 17.58 -0.28 18.96
CA ASP A 216 16.47 -1.12 18.46
C ASP A 216 15.17 -0.69 19.13
N LEU A 217 14.34 0.04 18.40
CA LEU A 217 13.07 0.57 18.89
C LEU A 217 12.05 -0.53 19.21
N THR A 218 12.27 -1.76 18.74
CA THR A 218 11.37 -2.89 19.02
C THR A 218 11.54 -3.43 20.44
N THR A 219 12.75 -3.26 21.01
CA THR A 219 13.12 -3.79 22.33
C THR A 219 13.68 -2.73 23.26
N ALA A 220 13.79 -1.48 22.78
CA ALA A 220 14.39 -0.39 23.53
C ALA A 220 13.66 -0.12 24.86
N ASP A 221 14.46 0.08 25.91
CA ASP A 221 13.95 0.54 27.18
C ASP A 221 13.38 1.96 27.08
N MET A 222 12.49 2.27 27.98
CA MET A 222 11.79 3.54 28.05
C MET A 222 12.76 4.74 28.08
N THR A 223 13.83 4.68 28.85
CA THR A 223 14.83 5.74 28.92
C THR A 223 15.51 5.98 27.55
N ALA A 224 15.78 4.90 26.83
CA ALA A 224 16.34 4.97 25.48
C ALA A 224 15.35 5.55 24.47
N LEU A 225 14.05 5.22 24.59
CA LEU A 225 12.99 5.80 23.77
C LEU A 225 12.86 7.31 24.01
N PHE A 226 12.80 7.76 25.26
CA PHE A 226 12.79 9.19 25.57
C PHE A 226 14.04 9.92 25.06
N ALA A 227 15.20 9.29 25.21
CA ALA A 227 16.43 9.85 24.67
C ALA A 227 16.37 9.95 23.14
N PHE A 228 15.95 8.92 22.44
CA PHE A 228 15.84 8.86 20.98
C PHE A 228 14.93 9.95 20.41
N PHE A 229 13.71 10.06 20.94
CA PHE A 229 12.72 11.04 20.47
C PHE A 229 13.07 12.48 20.88
N GLY A 230 13.63 12.70 22.05
CA GLY A 230 13.93 14.03 22.57
C GLY A 230 15.23 14.61 22.06
N LYS A 231 16.36 14.11 22.57
CA LYS A 231 17.72 14.62 22.27
C LYS A 231 18.50 13.76 21.28
N GLY A 232 18.06 12.53 21.04
CA GLY A 232 18.75 11.55 20.22
C GLY A 232 18.61 11.80 18.72
N ALA A 233 18.82 10.75 17.94
CA ALA A 233 18.92 10.86 16.50
C ALA A 233 17.68 11.48 15.84
N PHE A 234 16.48 11.05 16.26
CA PHE A 234 15.24 11.59 15.69
C PHE A 234 15.01 13.08 16.06
N GLY A 235 15.13 13.44 17.32
CA GLY A 235 14.97 14.84 17.75
C GLY A 235 16.05 15.76 17.18
N THR A 236 17.28 15.27 17.00
CA THR A 236 18.36 16.01 16.35
C THR A 236 18.07 16.22 14.86
N THR A 237 17.61 15.17 14.16
CA THR A 237 17.24 15.27 12.74
C THR A 237 16.10 16.28 12.53
N ALA A 238 15.10 16.30 13.40
CA ALA A 238 14.02 17.28 13.33
C ALA A 238 14.57 18.73 13.48
N ARG A 239 15.43 18.98 14.45
CA ARG A 239 16.04 20.30 14.65
C ARG A 239 16.94 20.71 13.49
N THR A 240 17.78 19.79 12.98
CA THR A 240 18.66 20.06 11.84
C THR A 240 17.83 20.40 10.59
N ASN A 241 16.73 19.71 10.35
CA ASN A 241 15.83 19.99 9.23
C ASN A 241 14.89 21.18 9.49
N LYS A 242 15.02 21.88 10.60
CA LYS A 242 14.16 23.03 10.99
C LYS A 242 12.67 22.66 11.02
N VAL A 243 12.34 21.38 11.31
CA VAL A 243 10.98 20.89 11.46
C VAL A 243 10.62 20.91 12.94
N ALA A 244 9.62 21.70 13.30
CA ALA A 244 9.15 21.79 14.69
C ALA A 244 8.47 20.50 15.14
N ALA A 245 7.62 19.94 14.28
CA ALA A 245 6.99 18.63 14.50
C ALA A 245 6.58 18.01 13.15
N TYR A 246 6.78 16.71 13.01
CA TYR A 246 6.19 15.91 11.94
C TYR A 246 4.70 15.69 12.22
N ASP A 247 3.87 15.70 11.18
CA ASP A 247 2.43 15.50 11.38
C ASP A 247 2.09 14.06 11.69
N VAL A 248 2.77 13.11 11.04
CA VAL A 248 2.56 11.68 11.29
C VAL A 248 3.88 10.93 11.27
N MET A 249 3.95 9.92 12.11
CA MET A 249 5.01 8.91 12.11
C MET A 249 4.37 7.52 11.99
N TRP A 250 4.70 6.81 10.94
CA TRP A 250 4.32 5.41 10.74
C TRP A 250 5.41 4.52 11.28
N VAL A 251 5.03 3.57 12.11
CA VAL A 251 5.95 2.60 12.72
C VAL A 251 5.55 1.18 12.38
N SER A 252 6.52 0.26 12.45
CA SER A 252 6.24 -1.16 12.32
C SER A 252 5.37 -1.69 13.47
N PRO A 253 4.69 -2.83 13.29
CA PRO A 253 3.92 -3.48 14.36
C PRO A 253 4.77 -3.83 15.58
N GLU A 254 6.04 -4.18 15.36
CA GLU A 254 6.99 -4.52 16.42
C GLU A 254 7.34 -3.30 17.29
N ILE A 255 7.62 -2.16 16.67
CA ILE A 255 7.84 -0.89 17.38
C ILE A 255 6.57 -0.48 18.11
N TRP A 256 5.41 -0.62 17.44
CA TRP A 256 4.13 -0.29 18.06
C TRP A 256 3.86 -1.13 19.31
N ALA A 257 4.17 -2.43 19.26
CA ALA A 257 4.00 -3.31 20.42
C ALA A 257 4.85 -2.85 21.62
N ASN A 258 6.07 -2.35 21.38
CA ASN A 258 6.92 -1.79 22.42
C ASN A 258 6.35 -0.46 22.95
N LEU A 259 5.87 0.41 22.09
CA LEU A 259 5.26 1.70 22.48
C LEU A 259 3.91 1.54 23.22
N ALA A 260 3.20 0.44 22.96
CA ALA A 260 1.91 0.14 23.60
C ALA A 260 2.06 -0.46 25.00
N GLN A 261 3.27 -0.77 25.46
CA GLN A 261 3.51 -1.30 26.79
C GLN A 261 3.08 -0.32 27.89
N PRO A 262 2.70 -0.84 29.08
CA PRO A 262 2.34 0.01 30.20
C PRO A 262 3.54 0.82 30.70
N TYR A 263 3.34 2.12 30.86
CA TYR A 263 4.31 3.01 31.50
C TYR A 263 4.20 2.92 33.02
N VAL A 264 5.22 2.37 33.65
CA VAL A 264 5.23 2.15 35.10
C VAL A 264 6.21 3.12 35.78
N VAL A 265 5.72 3.94 36.68
CA VAL A 265 6.53 4.84 37.53
C VAL A 265 6.31 4.47 38.98
N ASN A 266 7.38 4.16 39.70
CA ASN A 266 7.33 3.76 41.12
C ASN A 266 6.31 2.63 41.43
N GLY A 267 6.14 1.67 40.52
CA GLY A 267 5.21 0.56 40.66
C GLY A 267 3.76 0.90 40.29
N VAL A 268 3.46 2.10 39.84
CA VAL A 268 2.11 2.52 39.43
C VAL A 268 2.07 2.69 37.91
N VAL A 269 1.06 2.11 37.27
CA VAL A 269 0.84 2.26 35.82
C VAL A 269 0.26 3.65 35.56
N SER A 270 0.99 4.48 34.80
CA SER A 270 0.64 5.88 34.45
C SER A 270 0.25 6.03 32.96
N GLY A 271 -0.31 5.00 32.34
CA GLY A 271 -0.68 5.03 30.93
C GLY A 271 0.20 4.12 30.07
N THR A 272 0.35 4.45 28.79
CA THR A 272 1.24 3.71 27.87
C THR A 272 2.53 4.51 27.61
N VAL A 273 3.59 3.79 27.20
CA VAL A 273 4.85 4.40 26.80
C VAL A 273 4.63 5.43 25.67
N LEU A 274 3.74 5.10 24.72
CA LEU A 274 3.34 6.03 23.65
C LEU A 274 2.81 7.36 24.19
N GLN A 275 1.91 7.34 25.16
CA GLN A 275 1.35 8.56 25.76
C GLN A 275 2.40 9.36 26.52
N ALA A 276 3.36 8.69 27.11
CA ALA A 276 4.45 9.33 27.85
C ALA A 276 5.51 9.95 26.90
N VAL A 277 5.79 9.31 25.74
CA VAL A 277 6.78 9.77 24.76
C VAL A 277 6.26 10.90 23.88
N LEU A 278 4.99 10.86 23.50
CA LEU A 278 4.40 11.79 22.51
C LEU A 278 4.61 13.30 22.84
N PRO A 279 4.48 13.77 24.09
CA PRO A 279 4.70 15.17 24.43
C PRO A 279 6.14 15.65 24.24
N PHE A 280 7.12 14.75 24.25
CA PHE A 280 8.56 15.06 24.11
C PHE A 280 9.07 14.79 22.69
N ALA A 281 8.32 14.03 21.89
CA ALA A 281 8.68 13.73 20.53
C ALA A 281 8.28 14.88 19.59
N PRO A 282 9.10 15.26 18.60
CA PRO A 282 8.71 16.21 17.56
C PRO A 282 7.77 15.56 16.53
N VAL A 283 6.68 14.95 16.99
CA VAL A 283 5.66 14.26 16.18
C VAL A 283 4.30 14.52 16.80
N LYS A 284 3.30 14.82 15.98
CA LYS A 284 1.93 15.03 16.45
C LYS A 284 1.19 13.71 16.68
N GLU A 285 1.41 12.72 15.80
CA GLU A 285 0.70 11.46 15.81
C GLU A 285 1.60 10.30 15.38
N ILE A 286 1.55 9.20 16.13
CA ILE A 286 2.23 7.94 15.79
C ILE A 286 1.17 6.91 15.42
N ARG A 287 1.32 6.27 14.28
CA ARG A 287 0.41 5.24 13.75
C ARG A 287 1.18 3.99 13.36
N MET A 288 0.53 2.86 13.47
CA MET A 288 1.08 1.58 13.03
C MET A 288 0.75 1.31 11.56
N SER A 289 1.70 0.73 10.82
CA SER A 289 1.46 0.19 9.49
C SER A 289 2.15 -1.16 9.32
N PHE A 290 1.42 -2.13 8.76
CA PHE A 290 1.96 -3.45 8.43
C PHE A 290 2.86 -3.45 7.18
N ALA A 291 2.99 -2.33 6.49
CA ALA A 291 3.93 -2.18 5.37
C ALA A 291 5.38 -1.96 5.82
N LEU A 292 5.58 -1.71 7.10
CA LEU A 292 6.88 -1.57 7.73
C LEU A 292 7.14 -2.80 8.61
N THR A 293 8.38 -3.26 8.67
CA THR A 293 8.74 -4.47 9.41
C THR A 293 10.02 -4.25 10.23
N GLY A 294 10.09 -4.89 11.41
CA GLY A 294 11.26 -4.79 12.27
C GLY A 294 11.50 -3.37 12.79
N ASN A 295 12.74 -2.94 12.81
CA ASN A 295 13.16 -1.63 13.33
C ASN A 295 13.07 -0.54 12.24
N GLU A 296 11.85 -0.33 11.68
CA GLU A 296 11.60 0.66 10.62
C GLU A 296 10.51 1.66 11.00
N PHE A 297 10.71 2.92 10.63
CA PHE A 297 9.69 3.95 10.72
C PHE A 297 9.81 4.98 9.58
N ILE A 298 8.72 5.67 9.29
CA ILE A 298 8.65 6.80 8.35
C ILE A 298 7.93 7.94 9.05
N ALA A 299 8.48 9.15 8.98
CA ALA A 299 7.81 10.35 9.49
C ALA A 299 7.84 11.46 8.43
N TYR A 300 6.74 12.20 8.29
CA TYR A 300 6.66 13.30 7.35
C TYR A 300 5.71 14.40 7.80
N VAL A 301 5.90 15.58 7.20
CA VAL A 301 5.00 16.71 7.31
C VAL A 301 3.98 16.67 6.18
N ARG A 302 2.68 16.68 6.49
CA ARG A 302 1.57 16.63 5.51
C ARG A 302 1.37 17.95 4.79
N ARG A 303 2.31 18.33 3.94
CA ARG A 303 2.22 19.55 3.14
C ARG A 303 2.62 19.26 1.70
N ARG A 304 1.91 19.87 0.75
CA ARG A 304 2.17 19.71 -0.69
C ARG A 304 3.56 20.14 -1.13
N ASP A 305 4.12 21.11 -0.42
CA ASP A 305 5.46 21.63 -0.65
C ASP A 305 6.56 20.77 0.00
N VAL A 306 6.21 19.73 0.74
CA VAL A 306 7.16 18.79 1.37
C VAL A 306 7.06 17.42 0.74
N ILE A 307 5.87 16.83 0.77
CA ILE A 307 5.59 15.52 0.17
C ILE A 307 4.27 15.57 -0.57
N SER A 308 4.26 15.17 -1.82
CA SER A 308 3.06 15.21 -2.64
C SER A 308 3.00 14.03 -3.59
N PRO A 309 1.98 13.18 -3.50
CA PRO A 309 1.65 12.28 -4.60
C PRO A 309 1.30 13.07 -5.84
N LEU A 310 1.88 12.69 -6.97
CA LEU A 310 1.62 13.26 -8.28
C LEU A 310 0.60 12.35 -8.99
N VAL A 311 -0.59 12.86 -9.24
CA VAL A 311 -1.66 12.08 -9.86
C VAL A 311 -1.96 12.64 -11.23
N GLY A 312 -1.54 11.95 -12.28
CA GLY A 312 -1.89 12.26 -13.66
C GLY A 312 -3.22 11.63 -14.09
N MET A 313 -3.51 10.45 -13.57
CA MET A 313 -4.77 9.73 -13.79
C MET A 313 -5.08 8.89 -12.55
N ALA A 314 -6.28 9.07 -12.01
CA ALA A 314 -6.77 8.24 -10.91
C ALA A 314 -6.94 6.79 -11.37
N VAL A 315 -6.99 5.87 -10.39
CA VAL A 315 -7.23 4.44 -10.68
C VAL A 315 -8.57 4.27 -11.37
N GLY A 316 -8.56 3.72 -12.56
CA GLY A 316 -9.75 3.43 -13.34
C GLY A 316 -9.68 2.04 -13.97
N VAL A 317 -10.86 1.45 -14.20
CA VAL A 317 -11.00 0.18 -14.92
C VAL A 317 -11.62 0.47 -16.27
N VAL A 318 -10.93 0.10 -17.34
CA VAL A 318 -11.36 0.31 -18.72
C VAL A 318 -11.69 -1.04 -19.33
N PRO A 319 -12.93 -1.27 -19.81
CA PRO A 319 -13.24 -2.46 -20.57
C PRO A 319 -12.58 -2.38 -21.96
N LEU A 320 -11.97 -3.48 -22.39
CA LEU A 320 -11.42 -3.58 -23.73
C LEU A 320 -12.49 -4.02 -24.73
N PRO A 321 -12.48 -3.54 -25.97
CA PRO A 321 -13.46 -3.90 -26.97
C PRO A 321 -13.39 -5.39 -27.31
N ARG A 322 -14.55 -6.00 -27.53
CA ARG A 322 -14.70 -7.39 -27.98
C ARG A 322 -15.00 -7.40 -29.48
N PRO A 323 -14.02 -7.68 -30.34
CA PRO A 323 -14.23 -7.67 -31.78
C PRO A 323 -15.11 -8.84 -32.28
N LEU A 324 -15.11 -9.97 -31.54
CA LEU A 324 -15.90 -11.16 -31.88
C LEU A 324 -16.68 -11.68 -30.67
N PRO A 325 -17.84 -12.33 -30.85
CA PRO A 325 -18.68 -12.83 -29.76
C PRO A 325 -18.00 -13.89 -28.87
N ASN A 326 -17.05 -14.64 -29.41
CA ASN A 326 -16.31 -15.71 -28.72
C ASN A 326 -15.04 -15.23 -28.00
N VAL A 327 -14.74 -13.92 -28.06
CA VAL A 327 -13.57 -13.34 -27.35
C VAL A 327 -13.93 -13.15 -25.87
N ASN A 328 -12.96 -13.39 -25.01
CA ASN A 328 -13.07 -13.20 -23.57
C ASN A 328 -13.39 -11.74 -23.20
N TYR A 329 -13.98 -11.53 -22.04
CA TYR A 329 -14.12 -10.20 -21.46
C TYR A 329 -12.77 -9.79 -20.88
N ASN A 330 -12.15 -8.78 -21.47
CA ASN A 330 -10.87 -8.26 -21.04
C ASN A 330 -11.04 -6.84 -20.48
N PHE A 331 -10.39 -6.57 -19.38
CA PHE A 331 -10.40 -5.28 -18.69
C PHE A 331 -8.97 -4.86 -18.37
N GLN A 332 -8.75 -3.56 -18.33
CA GLN A 332 -7.48 -2.98 -17.98
C GLN A 332 -7.67 -2.00 -16.82
N ILE A 333 -6.93 -2.20 -15.75
CA ILE A 333 -6.82 -1.27 -14.64
C ILE A 333 -5.63 -0.37 -14.94
N MET A 334 -5.82 0.94 -14.86
CA MET A 334 -4.78 1.93 -15.13
C MET A 334 -4.79 3.01 -14.07
N SER A 335 -3.60 3.54 -13.75
CA SER A 335 -3.40 4.81 -13.06
C SER A 335 -2.07 5.43 -13.49
N ALA A 336 -1.93 6.74 -13.37
CA ALA A 336 -0.68 7.45 -13.56
C ALA A 336 -0.36 8.19 -12.25
N GLU A 337 0.59 7.68 -11.50
CA GLU A 337 0.92 8.17 -10.17
C GLU A 337 2.42 8.23 -9.96
N GLY A 338 2.88 9.28 -9.30
CA GLY A 338 4.27 9.48 -8.90
C GLY A 338 4.34 9.98 -7.46
N LEU A 339 5.54 10.11 -6.95
CA LEU A 339 5.80 10.69 -5.64
C LEU A 339 6.83 11.80 -5.79
N GLN A 340 6.54 12.95 -5.24
CA GLN A 340 7.47 14.06 -5.15
C GLN A 340 7.78 14.36 -3.69
N ILE A 341 9.07 14.43 -3.36
CA ILE A 341 9.57 14.91 -2.08
C ILE A 341 10.53 16.05 -2.37
N THR A 342 10.20 17.23 -1.85
CA THR A 342 11.02 18.41 -2.08
C THR A 342 12.02 18.62 -0.95
N ALA A 343 13.11 19.23 -1.28
CA ALA A 343 14.07 19.79 -0.32
C ALA A 343 14.37 21.24 -0.72
N ASP A 344 14.80 22.04 0.22
CA ASP A 344 15.31 23.37 -0.03
C ASP A 344 16.75 23.35 -0.59
N ASP A 345 17.33 24.51 -0.83
CA ASP A 345 18.69 24.66 -1.32
C ASP A 345 19.75 24.02 -0.39
N GLN A 346 19.53 24.09 0.92
CA GLN A 346 20.39 23.45 1.92
C GLN A 346 20.13 21.93 2.03
N GLY A 347 19.26 21.38 1.21
CA GLY A 347 18.86 20.00 1.24
C GLY A 347 17.97 19.64 2.44
N LEU A 348 17.39 20.60 3.16
CA LEU A 348 16.50 20.31 4.29
C LEU A 348 15.17 19.76 3.77
N SER A 349 14.67 18.73 4.41
CA SER A 349 13.42 18.07 4.01
C SER A 349 12.56 17.72 5.22
N GLY A 350 11.27 17.75 5.03
CA GLY A 350 10.28 17.35 6.04
C GLY A 350 9.92 15.87 6.01
N VAL A 351 10.74 15.02 5.40
CA VAL A 351 10.52 13.56 5.33
C VAL A 351 11.72 12.82 5.91
N VAL A 352 11.44 11.89 6.82
CA VAL A 352 12.46 11.07 7.50
C VAL A 352 12.13 9.60 7.36
N TYR A 353 13.13 8.79 7.13
CA TYR A 353 13.08 7.34 7.17
C TYR A 353 14.14 6.80 8.12
N GLY A 354 13.74 6.00 9.08
CA GLY A 354 14.65 5.32 10.01
C GLY A 354 14.60 3.81 9.82
N ALA A 355 15.76 3.20 9.72
CA ALA A 355 15.93 1.75 9.65
C ALA A 355 17.34 1.36 10.04
N ASN A 356 17.59 0.06 10.20
CA ASN A 356 18.94 -0.48 10.29
C ASN A 356 19.58 -0.40 8.89
N LEU A 357 20.27 0.69 8.62
CA LEU A 357 20.99 0.87 7.36
C LEU A 357 22.36 0.21 7.48
N ALA A 358 22.74 -0.57 6.45
CA ALA A 358 24.03 -1.26 6.40
C ALA A 358 25.18 -0.28 6.13
#